data_5e63583b97d0050ea56b4f2be10c2686
#
_entry.id   5e63583b97d0050ea56b4f2be10c2686
#
_cell.length_a   1.000
_cell.length_b   1.000
_cell.length_c   1.000
_cell.angle_alpha   90.00
_cell.angle_beta   90.00
_cell.angle_gamma   90.00
#
_symmetry.space_group_name_H-M   'P 1'
#
loop_
_entity.id
_entity.type
_entity.pdbx_description
1 polymer ?
#
loop_
_entity_poly.entity_id
_entity_poly.type
_entity_poly.pdbx_seq_one_letter_code
_entity_poly.pdbx_strand_id
1 'polypeptide(L)'
;MNVKLFYRLLAFAIALVWCIAASAGPMPKEKEKEHEGKNVDSGSFGVFQNGHRVGTETFSIYQTSNGSVIESEFKTENAPIQDVQTSEMQLTTGGDIRHYEWKEVSPEKAQSVVVPNADFLTQKWSSGPQEKEHEQPYLLPASTSILDDYFFVHREILAWKFLGAACKQDKGQVQCPPKQRAQFGTLNPHQHSSAALSAESLGREKVTLKSGQQELNKVELKNDAGTWDLWLDDQWKVMRMSIVGEHTEVVRD
;
A
#
# COMPACT_ATOMS: atom_id res chain seq x y z
N MET A 1 39.82 -65.86 -30.21
CA MET A 1 40.46 -66.26 -31.47
C MET A 1 40.32 -65.08 -32.43
N ASN A 2 41.50 -64.53 -32.87
CA ASN A 2 41.78 -63.51 -33.89
C ASN A 2 41.29 -62.07 -33.65
N VAL A 3 42.11 -61.16 -33.18
CA VAL A 3 43.32 -60.45 -33.67
C VAL A 3 43.26 -60.03 -35.16
N LYS A 4 43.22 -58.70 -35.38
CA LYS A 4 43.97 -57.88 -36.36
C LYS A 4 43.36 -56.48 -36.31
N LEU A 5 43.98 -55.47 -35.67
CA LEU A 5 45.15 -54.68 -36.12
C LEU A 5 44.95 -54.10 -37.53
N PHE A 6 44.65 -52.75 -37.58
CA PHE A 6 45.37 -51.89 -38.57
C PHE A 6 45.32 -50.39 -38.11
N TYR A 7 46.51 -49.86 -38.14
CA TYR A 7 46.94 -48.48 -37.86
C TYR A 7 46.57 -47.48 -38.98
N ARG A 8 46.70 -46.21 -38.62
CA ARG A 8 46.88 -44.97 -39.39
C ARG A 8 45.61 -44.21 -39.72
N LEU A 9 45.48 -42.90 -39.42
CA LEU A 9 46.32 -41.74 -39.68
C LEU A 9 45.90 -40.56 -38.78
N LEU A 10 46.88 -39.77 -38.34
CA LEU A 10 46.79 -38.45 -37.76
C LEU A 10 46.07 -37.47 -38.70
N ALA A 11 45.11 -36.73 -38.20
CA ALA A 11 44.74 -35.45 -38.75
C ALA A 11 44.42 -34.48 -37.60
N PHE A 12 45.25 -33.47 -37.45
CA PHE A 12 45.08 -32.31 -36.58
C PHE A 12 43.81 -31.58 -36.97
N ALA A 13 42.86 -31.46 -36.04
CA ALA A 13 41.78 -30.49 -36.14
C ALA A 13 41.83 -29.60 -34.89
N ILE A 14 42.34 -28.40 -35.07
CA ILE A 14 42.32 -27.31 -34.09
C ILE A 14 40.87 -26.89 -33.93
N ALA A 15 40.24 -27.27 -32.81
CA ALA A 15 38.93 -26.75 -32.44
C ALA A 15 39.13 -25.38 -31.81
N LEU A 16 38.81 -24.33 -32.56
CA LEU A 16 38.62 -22.98 -32.03
C LEU A 16 37.46 -23.00 -31.03
N VAL A 17 37.77 -22.89 -29.73
CA VAL A 17 36.80 -22.61 -28.69
C VAL A 17 36.42 -21.14 -28.82
N TRP A 18 35.28 -20.86 -29.43
CA TRP A 18 34.65 -19.56 -29.32
C TRP A 18 34.01 -19.45 -27.94
N CYS A 19 34.67 -18.72 -27.04
CA CYS A 19 34.02 -18.19 -25.82
C CYS A 19 32.97 -17.18 -26.26
N ILE A 20 31.69 -17.59 -26.27
CA ILE A 20 30.57 -16.67 -26.34
C ILE A 20 30.48 -16.04 -24.94
N ALA A 21 31.09 -14.87 -24.78
CA ALA A 21 30.81 -14.01 -23.65
C ALA A 21 29.34 -13.55 -23.79
N ALA A 22 28.43 -14.21 -23.07
CA ALA A 22 27.10 -13.70 -22.89
C ALA A 22 27.20 -12.39 -22.12
N SER A 23 27.21 -11.27 -22.87
CA SER A 23 26.99 -9.95 -22.27
C SER A 23 25.60 -9.94 -21.69
N ALA A 24 25.50 -10.05 -20.36
CA ALA A 24 24.28 -9.70 -19.62
C ALA A 24 24.01 -8.22 -19.89
N GLY A 25 23.14 -7.95 -20.85
CA GLY A 25 22.61 -6.61 -21.07
C GLY A 25 21.94 -6.12 -19.79
N PRO A 26 21.98 -4.81 -19.49
CA PRO A 26 21.26 -4.28 -18.35
C PRO A 26 19.78 -4.66 -18.48
N MET A 27 19.22 -5.26 -17.42
CA MET A 27 17.78 -5.48 -17.32
C MET A 27 17.08 -4.16 -17.68
N PRO A 28 16.03 -4.19 -18.49
CA PRO A 28 15.22 -3.01 -18.72
C PRO A 28 14.69 -2.54 -17.36
N LYS A 29 15.11 -1.36 -16.93
CA LYS A 29 14.46 -0.66 -15.83
C LYS A 29 13.00 -0.51 -16.24
N GLU A 30 12.11 -1.10 -15.47
CA GLU A 30 10.68 -0.86 -15.58
C GLU A 30 10.50 0.66 -15.61
N LYS A 31 9.91 1.18 -16.67
CA LYS A 31 9.67 2.60 -16.79
C LYS A 31 8.72 2.96 -15.67
N GLU A 32 9.22 3.70 -14.68
CA GLU A 32 8.39 4.40 -13.71
C GLU A 32 7.28 5.09 -14.50
N LYS A 33 6.02 4.75 -14.21
CA LYS A 33 4.87 5.44 -14.79
C LYS A 33 5.00 6.91 -14.41
N GLU A 34 5.27 7.76 -15.38
CA GLU A 34 5.33 9.21 -15.16
C GLU A 34 3.89 9.67 -14.88
N HIS A 35 3.54 9.83 -13.60
CA HIS A 35 2.24 10.34 -13.21
C HIS A 35 2.18 11.84 -13.49
N GLU A 36 1.19 12.26 -14.28
CA GLU A 36 0.83 13.65 -14.39
C GLU A 36 0.28 14.13 -13.05
N GLY A 37 1.11 14.81 -12.25
CA GLY A 37 0.69 15.35 -10.96
C GLY A 37 1.85 15.77 -10.08
N LYS A 38 1.53 16.53 -9.02
CA LYS A 38 2.50 16.94 -8.00
C LYS A 38 2.56 15.83 -6.94
N ASN A 39 3.73 15.25 -6.69
CA ASN A 39 3.93 14.40 -5.53
C ASN A 39 3.74 15.23 -4.26
N VAL A 40 2.78 14.86 -3.41
CA VAL A 40 2.45 15.56 -2.17
C VAL A 40 2.96 14.81 -0.95
N ASP A 41 3.11 13.49 -1.05
CA ASP A 41 3.80 12.65 -0.08
C ASP A 41 4.32 11.37 -0.72
N SER A 42 5.41 10.84 -0.16
CA SER A 42 5.96 9.53 -0.50
C SER A 42 6.88 9.06 0.62
N GLY A 43 7.07 7.76 0.72
CA GLY A 43 7.93 7.19 1.74
C GLY A 43 7.75 5.69 1.89
N SER A 44 8.18 5.18 3.04
CA SER A 44 7.94 3.80 3.43
C SER A 44 7.49 3.72 4.88
N PHE A 45 6.71 2.69 5.16
CA PHE A 45 6.32 2.26 6.49
C PHE A 45 6.93 0.90 6.80
N GLY A 46 7.65 0.80 7.92
CA GLY A 46 8.00 -0.49 8.51
C GLY A 46 6.84 -0.99 9.35
N VAL A 47 6.41 -2.22 9.11
CA VAL A 47 5.36 -2.91 9.88
C VAL A 47 6.00 -3.83 10.88
N PHE A 48 5.65 -3.68 12.16
CA PHE A 48 6.23 -4.44 13.26
C PHE A 48 5.14 -5.19 14.01
N GLN A 49 5.42 -6.43 14.35
CA GLN A 49 4.62 -7.25 15.24
C GLN A 49 5.48 -7.80 16.37
N ASN A 50 5.09 -7.57 17.62
CA ASN A 50 5.89 -7.91 18.81
C ASN A 50 7.33 -7.36 18.74
N GLY A 51 7.52 -6.17 18.16
CA GLY A 51 8.82 -5.52 18.00
C GLY A 51 9.70 -6.06 16.87
N HIS A 52 9.23 -7.05 16.10
CA HIS A 52 9.94 -7.59 14.94
C HIS A 52 9.34 -7.04 13.66
N ARG A 53 10.18 -6.55 12.74
CA ARG A 53 9.73 -6.09 11.44
C ARG A 53 9.24 -7.29 10.63
N VAL A 54 7.97 -7.22 10.18
CA VAL A 54 7.30 -8.29 9.43
C VAL A 54 7.00 -7.89 8.00
N GLY A 55 7.07 -6.61 7.67
CA GLY A 55 6.84 -6.12 6.33
C GLY A 55 7.24 -4.67 6.14
N THR A 56 7.27 -4.27 4.88
CA THR A 56 7.49 -2.88 4.45
C THR A 56 6.45 -2.51 3.40
N GLU A 57 5.80 -1.38 3.60
CA GLU A 57 5.01 -0.70 2.59
C GLU A 57 5.81 0.48 2.03
N THR A 58 5.91 0.60 0.71
CA THR A 58 6.38 1.82 0.03
C THR A 58 5.21 2.47 -0.69
N PHE A 59 5.13 3.80 -0.66
CA PHE A 59 3.98 4.50 -1.24
C PHE A 59 4.35 5.84 -1.84
N SER A 60 3.47 6.32 -2.71
CA SER A 60 3.50 7.66 -3.29
C SER A 60 2.08 8.19 -3.44
N ILE A 61 1.89 9.48 -3.15
CA ILE A 61 0.62 10.20 -3.26
C ILE A 61 0.82 11.36 -4.22
N TYR A 62 0.05 11.37 -5.30
CA TYR A 62 0.09 12.41 -6.32
C TYR A 62 -1.22 13.21 -6.32
N GLN A 63 -1.11 14.52 -6.35
CA GLN A 63 -2.23 15.43 -6.57
C GLN A 63 -2.26 15.84 -8.04
N THR A 64 -3.35 15.54 -8.73
CA THR A 64 -3.61 15.90 -10.12
C THR A 64 -4.68 16.99 -10.21
N SER A 65 -4.92 17.52 -11.41
CA SER A 65 -6.04 18.44 -11.66
C SER A 65 -7.42 17.81 -11.41
N ASN A 66 -7.51 16.48 -11.50
CA ASN A 66 -8.76 15.73 -11.45
C ASN A 66 -8.98 14.99 -10.12
N GLY A 67 -8.04 15.08 -9.18
CA GLY A 67 -8.10 14.35 -7.90
C GLY A 67 -6.74 13.89 -7.42
N SER A 68 -6.71 12.76 -6.73
CA SER A 68 -5.47 12.19 -6.20
C SER A 68 -5.28 10.76 -6.70
N VAL A 69 -4.00 10.37 -6.88
CA VAL A 69 -3.59 8.99 -7.15
C VAL A 69 -2.66 8.55 -6.03
N ILE A 70 -2.97 7.44 -5.41
CA ILE A 70 -2.19 6.83 -4.34
C ILE A 70 -1.73 5.47 -4.82
N GLU A 71 -0.43 5.26 -4.88
CA GLU A 71 0.19 3.99 -5.22
C GLU A 71 0.92 3.44 -4.01
N SER A 72 0.84 2.13 -3.83
CA SER A 72 1.53 1.45 -2.75
C SER A 72 1.96 0.05 -3.15
N GLU A 73 3.10 -0.39 -2.60
CA GLU A 73 3.60 -1.74 -2.66
C GLU A 73 3.92 -2.21 -1.24
N PHE A 74 3.32 -3.33 -0.83
CA PHE A 74 3.64 -4.01 0.43
C PHE A 74 4.45 -5.27 0.15
N LYS A 75 5.47 -5.51 0.97
CA LYS A 75 6.30 -6.73 0.95
C LYS A 75 6.45 -7.29 2.35
N THR A 76 6.17 -8.58 2.52
CA THR A 76 6.54 -9.27 3.76
C THR A 76 8.04 -9.42 3.87
N GLU A 77 8.56 -9.32 5.10
CA GLU A 77 9.96 -9.55 5.42
C GLU A 77 10.11 -10.83 6.25
N ASN A 78 11.26 -11.50 6.08
CA ASN A 78 11.61 -12.71 6.84
C ASN A 78 10.64 -13.89 6.69
N ALA A 79 9.75 -13.87 5.69
CA ALA A 79 8.88 -14.98 5.36
C ALA A 79 9.58 -15.98 4.41
N PRO A 80 9.30 -17.30 4.52
CA PRO A 80 9.85 -18.31 3.59
C PRO A 80 9.45 -18.05 2.13
N ILE A 81 8.26 -17.52 1.91
CA ILE A 81 7.76 -17.05 0.63
C ILE A 81 7.39 -15.58 0.82
N GLN A 82 7.97 -14.71 0.01
CA GLN A 82 7.68 -13.29 0.09
C GLN A 82 6.32 -13.01 -0.54
N ASP A 83 5.40 -12.48 0.26
CA ASP A 83 4.16 -11.90 -0.22
C ASP A 83 4.45 -10.47 -0.70
N VAL A 84 4.09 -10.19 -1.94
CA VAL A 84 4.24 -8.88 -2.58
C VAL A 84 2.89 -8.46 -3.14
N GLN A 85 2.37 -7.36 -2.63
CA GLN A 85 1.09 -6.81 -3.05
C GLN A 85 1.24 -5.35 -3.49
N THR A 86 0.46 -4.95 -4.46
CA THR A 86 0.41 -3.57 -4.96
C THR A 86 -1.00 -3.04 -4.90
N SER A 87 -1.16 -1.74 -4.67
CA SER A 87 -2.44 -1.06 -4.79
C SER A 87 -2.33 0.25 -5.55
N GLU A 88 -3.42 0.60 -6.23
CA GLU A 88 -3.63 1.92 -6.81
C GLU A 88 -5.03 2.41 -6.40
N MET A 89 -5.11 3.59 -5.79
CA MET A 89 -6.36 4.25 -5.42
C MET A 89 -6.45 5.60 -6.10
N GLN A 90 -7.53 5.80 -6.84
CA GLN A 90 -7.84 7.07 -7.49
C GLN A 90 -9.04 7.72 -6.81
N LEU A 91 -8.87 8.97 -6.40
CA LEU A 91 -9.91 9.76 -5.75
C LEU A 91 -10.27 10.98 -6.61
N THR A 92 -11.50 11.45 -6.47
CA THR A 92 -11.92 12.75 -7.00
C THR A 92 -11.26 13.89 -6.20
N THR A 93 -11.37 15.13 -6.65
CA THR A 93 -10.97 16.33 -5.88
C THR A 93 -11.74 16.46 -4.55
N GLY A 94 -12.91 15.84 -4.41
CA GLY A 94 -13.69 15.77 -3.18
C GLY A 94 -13.28 14.62 -2.25
N GLY A 95 -12.35 13.76 -2.66
CA GLY A 95 -11.92 12.59 -1.90
C GLY A 95 -12.85 11.37 -2.01
N ASP A 96 -13.71 11.34 -3.03
CA ASP A 96 -14.57 10.18 -3.32
C ASP A 96 -13.81 9.18 -4.20
N ILE A 97 -14.09 7.88 -4.01
CA ILE A 97 -13.50 6.81 -4.80
C ILE A 97 -13.91 6.94 -6.26
N ARG A 98 -12.93 6.91 -7.16
CA ARG A 98 -13.11 6.74 -8.60
C ARG A 98 -12.74 5.33 -9.04
N HIS A 99 -11.67 4.81 -8.47
CA HIS A 99 -11.13 3.49 -8.73
C HIS A 99 -10.25 3.06 -7.56
N TYR A 100 -10.31 1.82 -7.19
CA TYR A 100 -9.36 1.16 -6.33
C TYR A 100 -9.04 -0.21 -6.91
N GLU A 101 -7.77 -0.55 -6.94
CA GLU A 101 -7.30 -1.87 -7.36
C GLU A 101 -6.20 -2.33 -6.41
N TRP A 102 -6.21 -3.61 -6.04
CA TRP A 102 -5.04 -4.25 -5.47
C TRP A 102 -4.74 -5.56 -6.21
N LYS A 103 -3.48 -5.93 -6.23
CA LYS A 103 -2.96 -7.14 -6.86
C LYS A 103 -1.92 -7.78 -5.98
N GLU A 104 -2.04 -9.08 -5.77
CA GLU A 104 -0.97 -9.90 -5.27
C GLU A 104 -0.05 -10.26 -6.45
N VAL A 105 1.20 -9.81 -6.36
CA VAL A 105 2.24 -10.08 -7.37
C VAL A 105 2.87 -11.45 -7.12
N SER A 106 2.96 -11.86 -5.86
CA SER A 106 3.48 -13.13 -5.37
C SER A 106 2.84 -13.45 -4.02
N PRO A 107 2.53 -14.73 -3.71
CA PRO A 107 2.69 -15.92 -4.57
C PRO A 107 1.51 -16.23 -5.50
N GLU A 108 0.26 -15.90 -5.14
CA GLU A 108 -0.96 -16.51 -5.75
C GLU A 108 -1.56 -15.70 -6.90
N LYS A 109 -1.25 -14.40 -6.98
CA LYS A 109 -1.76 -13.47 -8.00
C LYS A 109 -3.27 -13.19 -7.89
N ALA A 110 -3.77 -13.15 -6.66
CA ALA A 110 -5.09 -12.65 -6.36
C ALA A 110 -5.22 -11.16 -6.73
N GLN A 111 -6.42 -10.71 -7.02
CA GLN A 111 -6.68 -9.31 -7.36
C GLN A 111 -8.09 -8.89 -6.99
N SER A 112 -8.27 -7.59 -6.76
CA SER A 112 -9.57 -7.01 -6.55
C SER A 112 -9.64 -5.59 -7.11
N VAL A 113 -10.82 -5.21 -7.61
CA VAL A 113 -11.13 -3.88 -8.11
C VAL A 113 -12.40 -3.39 -7.43
N VAL A 114 -12.41 -2.14 -6.97
CA VAL A 114 -13.60 -1.46 -6.44
C VAL A 114 -13.87 -0.23 -7.28
N VAL A 115 -15.08 -0.12 -7.80
CA VAL A 115 -15.51 1.03 -8.62
C VAL A 115 -16.89 1.52 -8.20
N PRO A 116 -17.17 2.82 -8.34
CA PRO A 116 -18.54 3.33 -8.25
C PRO A 116 -19.43 2.74 -9.34
N ASN A 117 -20.65 2.39 -8.96
CA ASN A 117 -21.70 1.93 -9.88
C ASN A 117 -23.02 2.60 -9.48
N ALA A 118 -23.37 3.69 -10.16
CA ALA A 118 -24.46 4.59 -9.77
C ALA A 118 -24.30 5.08 -8.30
N ASP A 119 -25.23 4.71 -7.42
CA ASP A 119 -25.27 5.17 -6.03
C ASP A 119 -24.55 4.23 -5.02
N PHE A 120 -23.81 3.22 -5.52
CA PHE A 120 -23.14 2.24 -4.67
C PHE A 120 -21.76 1.85 -5.23
N LEU A 121 -21.00 1.10 -4.44
CA LEU A 121 -19.71 0.53 -4.86
C LEU A 121 -19.89 -0.91 -5.31
N THR A 122 -19.17 -1.31 -6.33
CA THR A 122 -19.07 -2.71 -6.76
C THR A 122 -17.63 -3.17 -6.62
N GLN A 123 -17.44 -4.29 -5.90
CA GLN A 123 -16.16 -4.99 -5.83
C GLN A 123 -16.18 -6.20 -6.76
N LYS A 124 -15.12 -6.37 -7.55
CA LYS A 124 -14.82 -7.57 -8.33
C LYS A 124 -13.49 -8.14 -7.87
N TRP A 125 -13.39 -9.46 -7.72
CA TRP A 125 -12.14 -10.10 -7.28
C TRP A 125 -11.99 -11.51 -7.83
N SER A 126 -10.75 -11.98 -7.87
CA SER A 126 -10.39 -13.36 -8.14
C SER A 126 -9.22 -13.78 -7.26
N SER A 127 -9.18 -15.05 -6.86
CA SER A 127 -8.09 -15.62 -6.06
C SER A 127 -6.88 -16.03 -6.89
N GLY A 128 -6.94 -15.88 -8.21
CA GLY A 128 -5.84 -16.19 -9.12
C GLY A 128 -6.25 -16.12 -10.59
N PRO A 129 -5.28 -16.20 -11.54
CA PRO A 129 -5.52 -15.94 -12.97
C PRO A 129 -6.48 -16.90 -13.67
N GLN A 130 -6.68 -18.09 -13.11
CA GLN A 130 -7.57 -19.14 -13.67
C GLN A 130 -8.86 -19.29 -12.85
N GLU A 131 -8.98 -18.56 -11.75
CA GLU A 131 -10.15 -18.59 -10.89
C GLU A 131 -11.27 -17.70 -11.45
N LYS A 132 -12.50 -18.09 -11.11
CA LYS A 132 -13.67 -17.33 -11.51
C LYS A 132 -13.67 -15.97 -10.82
N GLU A 133 -13.96 -14.92 -11.58
CA GLU A 133 -14.23 -13.59 -11.01
C GLU A 133 -15.55 -13.62 -10.22
N HIS A 134 -15.49 -13.08 -9.01
CA HIS A 134 -16.62 -12.80 -8.15
C HIS A 134 -16.98 -11.33 -8.23
N GLU A 135 -18.26 -11.01 -8.02
CA GLU A 135 -18.74 -9.63 -7.98
C GLU A 135 -19.71 -9.45 -6.81
N GLN A 136 -19.53 -8.35 -6.07
CA GLN A 136 -20.39 -8.00 -4.94
C GLN A 136 -20.69 -6.49 -4.97
N PRO A 137 -21.96 -6.09 -5.01
CA PRO A 137 -22.36 -4.72 -4.77
C PRO A 137 -22.45 -4.42 -3.27
N TYR A 138 -22.02 -3.21 -2.89
CA TYR A 138 -22.16 -2.65 -1.54
C TYR A 138 -23.03 -1.41 -1.61
N LEU A 139 -24.07 -1.33 -0.80
CA LEU A 139 -24.92 -0.13 -0.67
C LEU A 139 -24.15 0.98 0.08
N LEU A 140 -23.03 1.38 -0.47
CA LEU A 140 -22.10 2.35 0.06
C LEU A 140 -21.83 3.43 -1.00
N PRO A 141 -21.88 4.71 -0.64
CA PRO A 141 -21.60 5.80 -1.57
C PRO A 141 -20.12 5.84 -1.96
N ALA A 142 -19.81 6.53 -3.05
CA ALA A 142 -18.43 6.75 -3.50
C ALA A 142 -17.57 7.51 -2.46
N SER A 143 -18.21 8.22 -1.53
CA SER A 143 -17.54 8.87 -0.39
C SER A 143 -17.03 7.90 0.68
N THR A 144 -17.29 6.60 0.57
CA THR A 144 -16.71 5.55 1.40
C THR A 144 -15.19 5.58 1.29
N SER A 145 -14.49 5.26 2.38
CA SER A 145 -13.01 5.21 2.37
C SER A 145 -12.55 3.76 2.28
N ILE A 146 -11.51 3.50 1.48
CA ILE A 146 -10.85 2.19 1.50
C ILE A 146 -9.96 2.12 2.75
N LEU A 147 -10.11 1.04 3.52
CA LEU A 147 -9.21 0.67 4.62
C LEU A 147 -8.78 -0.78 4.46
N ASP A 148 -7.74 -0.95 3.68
CA ASP A 148 -7.15 -2.24 3.39
C ASP A 148 -6.22 -2.70 4.52
N ASP A 149 -6.05 -4.01 4.68
CA ASP A 149 -5.23 -4.58 5.75
C ASP A 149 -3.72 -4.48 5.48
N TYR A 150 -3.33 -4.44 4.21
CA TYR A 150 -1.93 -4.43 3.78
C TYR A 150 -1.39 -3.03 3.49
N PHE A 151 -2.28 -2.06 3.18
CA PHE A 151 -1.87 -0.74 2.75
C PHE A 151 -2.19 0.32 3.82
N PHE A 152 -1.20 0.64 4.63
CA PHE A 152 -1.32 1.55 5.78
C PHE A 152 -1.45 3.01 5.35
N VAL A 153 -0.96 3.37 4.15
CA VAL A 153 -1.16 4.69 3.55
C VAL A 153 -2.64 5.07 3.45
N HIS A 154 -3.55 4.11 3.33
CA HIS A 154 -4.99 4.39 3.30
C HIS A 154 -5.49 5.04 4.60
N ARG A 155 -4.84 4.77 5.74
CA ARG A 155 -5.14 5.42 7.03
C ARG A 155 -4.68 6.86 7.06
N GLU A 156 -3.59 7.20 6.36
CA GLU A 156 -3.16 8.57 6.17
C GLU A 156 -4.16 9.35 5.30
N ILE A 157 -4.62 8.77 4.20
CA ILE A 157 -5.66 9.36 3.35
C ILE A 157 -6.96 9.59 4.14
N LEU A 158 -7.37 8.63 4.98
CA LEU A 158 -8.55 8.79 5.83
C LEU A 158 -8.35 9.88 6.90
N ALA A 159 -7.15 9.99 7.48
CA ALA A 159 -6.82 11.09 8.40
C ALA A 159 -6.93 12.45 7.71
N TRP A 160 -6.43 12.60 6.48
CA TRP A 160 -6.59 13.85 5.72
C TRP A 160 -8.05 14.15 5.39
N LYS A 161 -8.86 13.15 5.05
CA LYS A 161 -10.30 13.30 4.87
C LYS A 161 -10.99 13.75 6.15
N PHE A 162 -10.61 13.18 7.30
CA PHE A 162 -11.08 13.60 8.62
C PHE A 162 -10.73 15.08 8.90
N LEU A 163 -9.49 15.50 8.62
CA LEU A 163 -9.09 16.91 8.81
C LEU A 163 -9.94 17.86 7.97
N GLY A 164 -10.22 17.48 6.72
CA GLY A 164 -11.11 18.27 5.85
C GLY A 164 -12.55 18.34 6.32
N ALA A 165 -13.05 17.28 6.97
CA ALA A 165 -14.45 17.19 7.43
C ALA A 165 -14.69 17.84 8.80
N ALA A 166 -13.72 17.73 9.74
CA ALA A 166 -13.93 18.06 11.15
C ALA A 166 -13.09 19.24 11.66
N CYS A 167 -12.00 19.61 10.95
CA CYS A 167 -11.05 20.61 11.42
C CYS A 167 -11.17 21.90 10.61
N LYS A 168 -10.73 23.02 11.19
CA LYS A 168 -10.76 24.32 10.53
C LYS A 168 -9.49 24.55 9.72
N GLN A 169 -9.66 25.15 8.56
CA GLN A 169 -8.52 25.68 7.79
C GLN A 169 -8.42 27.20 8.03
N ASP A 170 -7.29 27.66 8.54
CA ASP A 170 -6.98 29.07 8.71
C ASP A 170 -5.65 29.39 8.03
N LYS A 171 -5.66 30.33 7.07
CA LYS A 171 -4.49 30.82 6.34
C LYS A 171 -3.60 29.70 5.76
N GLY A 172 -4.23 28.61 5.30
CA GLY A 172 -3.53 27.45 4.72
C GLY A 172 -2.96 26.47 5.75
N GLN A 173 -3.26 26.68 7.04
CA GLN A 173 -2.92 25.73 8.11
C GLN A 173 -4.18 25.04 8.63
N VAL A 174 -4.08 23.74 8.86
CA VAL A 174 -5.15 22.96 9.49
C VAL A 174 -5.03 23.09 11.00
N GLN A 175 -6.11 23.53 11.63
CA GLN A 175 -6.24 23.59 13.09
C GLN A 175 -7.27 22.54 13.52
N CYS A 176 -6.80 21.51 14.20
CA CYS A 176 -7.62 20.41 14.68
C CYS A 176 -7.49 20.26 16.20
N PRO A 177 -8.24 21.04 16.99
CA PRO A 177 -8.22 20.92 18.44
C PRO A 177 -8.74 19.55 18.89
N PRO A 178 -8.43 19.11 20.14
CA PRO A 178 -8.95 17.86 20.69
C PRO A 178 -10.48 17.79 20.65
N LYS A 179 -11.02 16.57 20.55
CA LYS A 179 -12.44 16.25 20.53
C LYS A 179 -13.19 16.63 19.23
N GLN A 180 -12.47 17.04 18.17
CA GLN A 180 -13.10 17.06 16.85
C GLN A 180 -13.38 15.63 16.40
N ARG A 181 -14.58 15.36 15.86
CA ARG A 181 -15.02 14.03 15.46
C ARG A 181 -15.69 14.06 14.10
N ALA A 182 -15.51 12.95 13.35
CA ALA A 182 -16.29 12.66 12.15
C ALA A 182 -16.53 11.16 12.04
N GLN A 183 -17.54 10.77 11.24
CA GLN A 183 -17.83 9.38 10.93
C GLN A 183 -17.71 9.14 9.44
N PHE A 184 -17.21 7.94 9.09
CA PHE A 184 -16.98 7.50 7.72
C PHE A 184 -17.51 6.10 7.52
N GLY A 185 -18.03 5.82 6.33
CA GLY A 185 -18.15 4.45 5.85
C GLY A 185 -16.79 3.99 5.37
N THR A 186 -16.43 2.73 5.65
CA THR A 186 -15.20 2.11 5.20
C THR A 186 -15.48 0.79 4.50
N LEU A 187 -14.66 0.43 3.53
CA LEU A 187 -14.65 -0.86 2.84
C LEU A 187 -13.24 -1.46 2.95
N ASN A 188 -13.17 -2.70 3.43
CA ASN A 188 -11.96 -3.51 3.39
C ASN A 188 -12.07 -4.49 2.21
N PRO A 189 -11.34 -4.27 1.11
CA PRO A 189 -11.46 -5.11 -0.08
C PRO A 189 -10.89 -6.51 0.08
N HIS A 190 -9.91 -6.73 0.98
CA HIS A 190 -9.38 -8.07 1.27
C HIS A 190 -10.37 -8.91 2.07
N GLN A 191 -11.08 -8.31 3.00
CA GLN A 191 -12.07 -9.00 3.83
C GLN A 191 -13.48 -9.01 3.22
N HIS A 192 -13.68 -8.35 2.08
CA HIS A 192 -15.00 -8.16 1.45
C HIS A 192 -16.04 -7.63 2.44
N SER A 193 -15.63 -6.72 3.32
CA SER A 193 -16.44 -6.23 4.43
C SER A 193 -16.48 -4.72 4.52
N SER A 194 -17.56 -4.19 5.05
CA SER A 194 -17.74 -2.76 5.28
C SER A 194 -18.06 -2.49 6.74
N ALA A 195 -17.64 -1.33 7.23
CA ALA A 195 -17.89 -0.90 8.60
C ALA A 195 -18.10 0.62 8.68
N ALA A 196 -18.82 1.06 9.71
CA ALA A 196 -18.76 2.44 10.15
C ALA A 196 -17.49 2.66 10.97
N LEU A 197 -16.83 3.80 10.77
CA LEU A 197 -15.64 4.19 11.49
C LEU A 197 -15.79 5.61 12.03
N SER A 198 -15.41 5.82 13.29
CA SER A 198 -15.27 7.15 13.88
C SER A 198 -13.80 7.56 13.90
N ALA A 199 -13.53 8.83 13.54
CA ALA A 199 -12.24 9.46 13.71
C ALA A 199 -12.34 10.59 14.73
N GLU A 200 -11.36 10.70 15.64
CA GLU A 200 -11.31 11.74 16.68
C GLU A 200 -9.90 12.31 16.83
N SER A 201 -9.79 13.63 16.91
CA SER A 201 -8.56 14.31 17.32
C SER A 201 -8.40 14.24 18.83
N LEU A 202 -7.29 13.67 19.30
CA LEU A 202 -6.96 13.59 20.74
C LEU A 202 -5.97 14.68 21.19
N GLY A 203 -5.53 15.56 20.25
CA GLY A 203 -4.57 16.62 20.53
C GLY A 203 -3.13 16.19 20.28
N ARG A 204 -2.17 16.77 21.00
CA ARG A 204 -0.74 16.49 20.81
C ARG A 204 -0.21 15.57 21.90
N GLU A 205 0.69 14.67 21.50
CA GLU A 205 1.33 13.70 22.39
C GLU A 205 2.82 13.63 22.08
N LYS A 206 3.65 13.47 23.12
CA LYS A 206 5.09 13.21 22.96
C LYS A 206 5.33 11.75 22.65
N VAL A 207 5.91 11.48 21.50
CA VAL A 207 6.19 10.14 20.99
C VAL A 207 7.69 9.98 20.75
N THR A 208 8.24 8.83 21.10
CA THR A 208 9.61 8.48 20.78
C THR A 208 9.64 7.77 19.42
N LEU A 209 10.32 8.38 18.46
CA LEU A 209 10.62 7.80 17.15
C LEU A 209 12.11 7.48 17.05
N LYS A 210 12.56 6.84 15.96
CA LYS A 210 14.00 6.60 15.69
C LYS A 210 14.81 7.90 15.69
N SER A 211 14.21 9.01 15.25
CA SER A 211 14.81 10.35 15.20
C SER A 211 14.85 11.08 16.55
N GLY A 212 14.32 10.47 17.62
CA GLY A 212 14.22 11.06 18.95
C GLY A 212 12.77 11.34 19.37
N GLN A 213 12.61 12.06 20.48
CA GLN A 213 11.30 12.43 21.00
C GLN A 213 10.73 13.62 20.22
N GLN A 214 9.51 13.45 19.73
CA GLN A 214 8.77 14.47 18.98
C GLN A 214 7.37 14.67 19.56
N GLU A 215 6.81 15.87 19.42
CA GLU A 215 5.41 16.14 19.78
C GLU A 215 4.56 16.09 18.52
N LEU A 216 3.66 15.10 18.43
CA LEU A 216 2.87 14.77 17.25
C LEU A 216 1.37 14.96 17.52
N ASN A 217 0.61 15.24 16.48
CA ASN A 217 -0.85 15.27 16.53
C ASN A 217 -1.38 13.85 16.57
N LYS A 218 -2.25 13.53 17.54
CA LYS A 218 -2.83 12.20 17.69
C LYS A 218 -4.27 12.19 17.15
N VAL A 219 -4.54 11.24 16.28
CA VAL A 219 -5.89 10.94 15.77
C VAL A 219 -6.20 9.48 16.08
N GLU A 220 -7.35 9.23 16.66
CA GLU A 220 -7.89 7.87 16.88
C GLU A 220 -8.85 7.53 15.74
N LEU A 221 -8.71 6.33 15.17
CA LEU A 221 -9.64 5.71 14.24
C LEU A 221 -10.25 4.49 14.90
N LYS A 222 -11.58 4.44 15.07
CA LYS A 222 -12.25 3.37 15.79
C LYS A 222 -13.42 2.80 15.01
N ASN A 223 -13.48 1.48 14.92
CA ASN A 223 -14.63 0.70 14.45
C ASN A 223 -14.84 -0.54 15.33
N ASP A 224 -15.77 -1.42 14.96
CA ASP A 224 -16.07 -2.64 15.71
C ASP A 224 -14.91 -3.67 15.68
N ALA A 225 -14.01 -3.60 14.69
CA ALA A 225 -12.86 -4.48 14.59
C ALA A 225 -11.68 -4.04 15.47
N GLY A 226 -11.66 -2.77 15.92
CA GLY A 226 -10.59 -2.29 16.78
C GLY A 226 -10.38 -0.78 16.73
N THR A 227 -9.31 -0.35 17.39
CA THR A 227 -8.92 1.05 17.48
C THR A 227 -7.49 1.21 17.00
N TRP A 228 -7.28 2.16 16.10
CA TRP A 228 -5.97 2.59 15.63
C TRP A 228 -5.64 3.98 16.16
N ASP A 229 -4.50 4.13 16.79
CA ASP A 229 -3.90 5.43 17.09
C ASP A 229 -2.92 5.81 15.98
N LEU A 230 -3.06 7.02 15.45
CA LEU A 230 -2.21 7.61 14.44
C LEU A 230 -1.53 8.84 15.02
N TRP A 231 -0.21 8.97 14.83
CA TRP A 231 0.56 10.17 15.19
C TRP A 231 1.09 10.83 13.94
N LEU A 232 0.67 12.08 13.74
CA LEU A 232 0.94 12.87 12.55
C LEU A 232 1.84 14.07 12.90
N ASP A 233 2.74 14.42 11.99
CA ASP A 233 3.60 15.58 12.13
C ASP A 233 2.83 16.92 11.91
N ASP A 234 3.54 18.03 11.89
CA ASP A 234 2.94 19.36 11.66
C ASP A 234 2.48 19.57 10.20
N GLN A 235 2.85 18.68 9.28
CA GLN A 235 2.36 18.65 7.91
C GLN A 235 1.23 17.62 7.73
N TRP A 236 0.78 17.02 8.82
CA TRP A 236 -0.25 15.99 8.87
C TRP A 236 0.11 14.70 8.14
N LYS A 237 1.40 14.39 8.03
CA LYS A 237 1.90 13.12 7.55
C LYS A 237 1.98 12.12 8.69
N VAL A 238 1.54 10.90 8.45
CA VAL A 238 1.62 9.86 9.48
C VAL A 238 3.06 9.44 9.71
N MET A 239 3.49 9.53 10.96
CA MET A 239 4.83 9.13 11.43
C MET A 239 4.80 7.77 12.15
N ARG A 240 3.68 7.48 12.81
CA ARG A 240 3.48 6.22 13.53
C ARG A 240 1.99 5.88 13.58
N MET A 241 1.69 4.59 13.58
CA MET A 241 0.38 4.02 13.88
C MET A 241 0.53 2.85 14.84
N SER A 242 -0.48 2.57 15.65
CA SER A 242 -0.56 1.34 16.43
C SER A 242 -2.00 0.87 16.58
N ILE A 243 -2.19 -0.44 16.73
CA ILE A 243 -3.48 -1.01 17.10
C ILE A 243 -3.54 -1.05 18.63
N VAL A 244 -4.55 -0.40 19.21
CA VAL A 244 -4.72 -0.35 20.66
C VAL A 244 -5.02 -1.76 21.19
N GLY A 245 -4.22 -2.21 22.17
CA GLY A 245 -4.36 -3.54 22.76
C GLY A 245 -3.66 -4.67 22.02
N GLU A 246 -3.00 -4.37 20.89
CA GLU A 246 -2.18 -5.30 20.13
C GLU A 246 -0.72 -4.84 20.11
N HIS A 247 0.19 -5.76 19.77
CA HIS A 247 1.62 -5.46 19.63
C HIS A 247 1.99 -5.16 18.16
N THR A 248 1.06 -4.52 17.44
CA THR A 248 1.26 -4.14 16.04
C THR A 248 1.54 -2.64 15.97
N GLU A 249 2.66 -2.29 15.36
CA GLU A 249 3.08 -0.92 15.09
C GLU A 249 3.46 -0.75 13.62
N VAL A 250 3.17 0.43 13.10
CA VAL A 250 3.58 0.87 11.77
C VAL A 250 4.32 2.19 11.92
N VAL A 251 5.55 2.25 11.44
CA VAL A 251 6.43 3.41 11.65
C VAL A 251 6.99 3.87 10.31
N ARG A 252 6.92 5.15 10.05
CA ARG A 252 7.55 5.76 8.86
C ARG A 252 9.08 5.66 8.99
N ASP A 253 9.75 5.14 7.94
CA ASP A 253 11.21 4.97 7.88
C ASP A 253 11.98 6.26 7.64
#